data_0924f8d15016f3d00108033bbfeb2abb
#
_entry.id   0924f8d15016f3d00108033bbfeb2abb
#
_cell.length_a   1.000
_cell.length_b   1.000
_cell.length_c   1.000
_cell.angle_alpha   90.00
_cell.angle_beta   90.00
_cell.angle_gamma   90.00
#
_symmetry.space_group_name_H-M   'P 1'
#
loop_
_entity.id
_entity.type
_entity.pdbx_description
1 polymer ?
#
loop_
_entity_poly.entity_id
_entity_poly.type
_entity_poly.pdbx_seq_one_letter_code
_entity_poly.pdbx_strand_id
1 'polypeptide(L)'
;MSMNNSLISDAYNQSLNKEQIKAVTLSEQSALILAGAGSGKTRVLTSRFAWLIQNQISSPGSVLAVTFTNKAAKEMILRISAQLPINTRGMWVGTFHGLCNRFLKKHYKDADLPQFFQILDSADQKSAIKRVMKQMNVNEDLLPSKEVLYFINTNKEEGIRSAEFKAFDDISKKKKEIYNGSESQCLKAGVGDFAELLLRCLRQRKSSSAKST
;
A
#
# COMPACT_ATOMS: atom_id res chain seq x y z
N MET A 1 -20.35 -12.41 32.97
CA MET A 1 -19.75 -12.01 31.68
C MET A 1 -20.74 -12.07 30.49
N SER A 2 -22.03 -12.27 30.73
CA SER A 2 -23.06 -12.51 29.67
C SER A 2 -23.84 -11.26 29.22
N MET A 3 -23.80 -10.16 29.94
CA MET A 3 -24.64 -8.97 29.64
C MET A 3 -24.08 -8.02 28.56
N ASN A 4 -22.78 -8.04 28.26
CA ASN A 4 -22.20 -7.14 27.26
C ASN A 4 -22.45 -7.60 25.80
N ASN A 5 -22.71 -8.89 25.57
CA ASN A 5 -22.92 -9.41 24.21
C ASN A 5 -24.28 -9.03 23.61
N SER A 6 -25.33 -8.84 24.46
CA SER A 6 -26.67 -8.47 23.98
C SER A 6 -26.74 -6.99 23.54
N LEU A 7 -26.14 -6.08 24.29
CA LEU A 7 -26.17 -4.64 23.94
C LEU A 7 -25.36 -4.31 22.68
N ILE A 8 -24.29 -5.05 22.41
CA ILE A 8 -23.47 -4.89 21.20
C ILE A 8 -24.24 -5.41 19.98
N SER A 9 -25.00 -6.51 20.12
CA SER A 9 -25.82 -7.03 19.03
C SER A 9 -26.95 -6.07 18.62
N ASP A 10 -27.54 -5.36 19.57
CA ASP A 10 -28.68 -4.48 19.32
C ASP A 10 -28.29 -3.21 18.53
N ALA A 11 -27.11 -2.64 18.76
CA ALA A 11 -26.61 -1.50 17.99
C ALA A 11 -26.34 -1.85 16.51
N TYR A 12 -25.88 -3.07 16.24
CA TYR A 12 -25.69 -3.55 14.86
C TYR A 12 -27.01 -3.96 14.21
N ASN A 13 -27.93 -4.59 14.97
CA ASN A 13 -29.24 -5.04 14.48
C ASN A 13 -30.13 -3.89 13.98
N GLN A 14 -30.01 -2.68 14.54
CA GLN A 14 -30.79 -1.53 14.11
C GLN A 14 -30.29 -0.90 12.79
N SER A 15 -29.06 -1.18 12.38
CA SER A 15 -28.41 -0.47 11.26
C SER A 15 -27.97 -1.36 10.10
N LEU A 16 -27.90 -2.67 10.29
CA LEU A 16 -27.44 -3.66 9.32
C LEU A 16 -28.51 -4.72 9.03
N ASN A 17 -28.59 -5.19 7.79
CA ASN A 17 -29.44 -6.34 7.45
C ASN A 17 -28.77 -7.67 7.86
N LYS A 18 -29.53 -8.77 7.78
CA LYS A 18 -29.08 -10.09 8.23
C LYS A 18 -27.78 -10.56 7.55
N GLU A 19 -27.63 -10.33 6.25
CA GLU A 19 -26.43 -10.71 5.49
C GLU A 19 -25.22 -9.84 5.89
N GLN A 20 -25.46 -8.56 6.12
CA GLN A 20 -24.43 -7.65 6.61
C GLN A 20 -23.96 -8.02 8.02
N ILE A 21 -24.89 -8.38 8.92
CA ILE A 21 -24.57 -8.86 10.28
C ILE A 21 -23.73 -10.12 10.19
N LYS A 22 -24.11 -11.10 9.38
CA LYS A 22 -23.34 -12.32 9.15
C LYS A 22 -21.91 -12.02 8.69
N ALA A 23 -21.75 -11.07 7.77
CA ALA A 23 -20.42 -10.65 7.30
C ALA A 23 -19.60 -9.94 8.39
N VAL A 24 -20.23 -9.12 9.23
CA VAL A 24 -19.58 -8.42 10.35
C VAL A 24 -19.13 -9.38 11.44
N THR A 25 -19.92 -10.38 11.77
CA THR A 25 -19.68 -11.32 12.88
C THR A 25 -19.00 -12.63 12.45
N LEU A 26 -18.50 -12.70 11.22
CA LEU A 26 -17.81 -13.87 10.71
C LEU A 26 -16.65 -14.27 11.64
N SER A 27 -16.42 -15.56 11.82
CA SER A 27 -15.26 -16.08 12.56
C SER A 27 -13.92 -15.67 11.93
N GLU A 28 -12.80 -16.04 12.53
CA GLU A 28 -11.43 -15.75 12.06
C GLU A 28 -11.06 -16.59 10.82
N GLN A 29 -11.75 -16.35 9.72
CA GLN A 29 -11.49 -17.00 8.44
C GLN A 29 -11.48 -15.99 7.30
N SER A 30 -10.81 -16.33 6.20
CA SER A 30 -10.85 -15.52 4.99
C SER A 30 -12.23 -15.54 4.37
N ALA A 31 -12.71 -14.37 3.93
CA ALA A 31 -14.02 -14.23 3.30
C ALA A 31 -13.96 -13.26 2.13
N LEU A 32 -14.69 -13.57 1.06
CA LEU A 32 -14.95 -12.68 -0.06
C LEU A 32 -16.42 -12.24 0.01
N ILE A 33 -16.63 -10.91 0.06
CA ILE A 33 -17.97 -10.32 0.10
C ILE A 33 -18.25 -9.67 -1.26
N LEU A 34 -19.15 -10.28 -2.01
CA LEU A 34 -19.63 -9.76 -3.30
C LEU A 34 -20.89 -8.92 -3.07
N ALA A 35 -20.85 -7.66 -3.45
CA ALA A 35 -21.95 -6.74 -3.23
C ALA A 35 -21.95 -5.61 -4.27
N GLY A 36 -23.13 -5.22 -4.77
CA GLY A 36 -23.32 -4.16 -5.76
C GLY A 36 -22.93 -2.76 -5.23
N ALA A 37 -22.93 -1.77 -6.11
CA ALA A 37 -22.77 -0.37 -5.71
C ALA A 37 -23.93 0.04 -4.78
N GLY A 38 -23.64 0.84 -3.76
CA GLY A 38 -24.66 1.30 -2.79
C GLY A 38 -25.11 0.25 -1.75
N SER A 39 -24.67 -0.99 -1.83
CA SER A 39 -25.05 -2.09 -0.90
C SER A 39 -24.51 -1.96 0.52
N GLY A 40 -23.74 -0.91 0.82
CA GLY A 40 -23.16 -0.71 2.15
C GLY A 40 -21.86 -1.45 2.43
N LYS A 41 -21.08 -1.87 1.42
CA LYS A 41 -19.78 -2.55 1.60
C LYS A 41 -18.85 -1.87 2.60
N THR A 42 -18.68 -0.55 2.47
CA THR A 42 -17.84 0.23 3.39
C THR A 42 -18.39 0.20 4.81
N ARG A 43 -19.72 0.22 4.98
CA ARG A 43 -20.38 0.10 6.28
C ARG A 43 -20.09 -1.26 6.92
N VAL A 44 -20.23 -2.34 6.17
CA VAL A 44 -19.88 -3.69 6.64
C VAL A 44 -18.43 -3.77 7.09
N LEU A 45 -17.51 -3.23 6.29
CA LEU A 45 -16.07 -3.24 6.59
C LEU A 45 -15.75 -2.46 7.88
N THR A 46 -16.29 -1.25 8.04
CA THR A 46 -16.07 -0.43 9.25
C THR A 46 -16.75 -1.03 10.49
N SER A 47 -17.94 -1.64 10.34
CA SER A 47 -18.61 -2.36 11.42
C SER A 47 -17.86 -3.63 11.81
N ARG A 48 -17.32 -4.38 10.83
CA ARG A 48 -16.44 -5.53 11.09
C ARG A 48 -15.21 -5.11 11.90
N PHE A 49 -14.55 -4.02 11.51
CA PHE A 49 -13.42 -3.47 12.25
C PHE A 49 -13.81 -3.17 13.69
N ALA A 50 -14.91 -2.43 13.89
CA ALA A 50 -15.40 -2.09 15.22
C ALA A 50 -15.75 -3.34 16.05
N TRP A 51 -16.40 -4.31 15.45
CA TRP A 51 -16.79 -5.57 16.09
C TRP A 51 -15.57 -6.37 16.58
N LEU A 52 -14.50 -6.47 15.76
CA LEU A 52 -13.27 -7.17 16.14
C LEU A 52 -12.62 -6.55 17.38
N ILE A 53 -12.61 -5.20 17.46
CA ILE A 53 -12.02 -4.48 18.57
C ILE A 53 -12.90 -4.60 19.84
N GLN A 54 -14.21 -4.41 19.71
CA GLN A 54 -15.15 -4.49 20.83
C GLN A 54 -15.18 -5.87 21.47
N ASN A 55 -15.06 -6.92 20.65
CA ASN A 55 -15.01 -8.31 21.15
C ASN A 55 -13.59 -8.75 21.56
N GLN A 56 -12.61 -7.83 21.57
CA GLN A 56 -11.22 -8.11 21.98
C GLN A 56 -10.52 -9.20 21.14
N ILE A 57 -11.03 -9.47 19.93
CA ILE A 57 -10.42 -10.41 18.98
C ILE A 57 -9.14 -9.80 18.41
N SER A 58 -9.10 -8.47 18.24
CA SER A 58 -7.95 -7.75 17.71
C SER A 58 -7.77 -6.41 18.42
N SER A 59 -6.55 -5.89 18.42
CA SER A 59 -6.28 -4.52 18.89
C SER A 59 -6.39 -3.52 17.73
N PRO A 60 -6.63 -2.23 17.99
CA PRO A 60 -6.71 -1.22 16.92
C PRO A 60 -5.45 -1.14 16.05
N GLY A 61 -4.28 -1.43 16.61
CA GLY A 61 -2.99 -1.41 15.90
C GLY A 61 -2.67 -2.68 15.11
N SER A 62 -3.41 -3.77 15.31
CA SER A 62 -3.20 -5.05 14.63
C SER A 62 -4.15 -5.28 13.44
N VAL A 63 -5.11 -4.40 13.21
CA VAL A 63 -6.02 -4.49 12.06
C VAL A 63 -5.57 -3.57 10.93
N LEU A 64 -5.45 -4.14 9.73
CA LEU A 64 -5.11 -3.42 8.51
C LEU A 64 -6.36 -3.26 7.64
N ALA A 65 -6.74 -2.02 7.33
CA ALA A 65 -7.83 -1.70 6.42
C ALA A 65 -7.35 -0.84 5.25
N VAL A 66 -7.53 -1.34 4.04
CA VAL A 66 -6.97 -0.71 2.83
C VAL A 66 -8.08 -0.27 1.89
N THR A 67 -7.87 0.91 1.28
CA THR A 67 -8.77 1.46 0.27
C THR A 67 -7.98 2.13 -0.86
N PHE A 68 -8.65 2.49 -1.96
CA PHE A 68 -7.99 3.09 -3.11
C PHE A 68 -7.69 4.58 -2.97
N THR A 69 -8.54 5.34 -2.28
CA THR A 69 -8.43 6.80 -2.22
C THR A 69 -8.23 7.32 -0.81
N ASN A 70 -7.50 8.42 -0.68
CA ASN A 70 -7.33 9.09 0.61
C ASN A 70 -8.67 9.61 1.18
N LYS A 71 -9.62 9.98 0.32
CA LYS A 71 -10.97 10.39 0.74
C LYS A 71 -11.70 9.22 1.41
N ALA A 72 -11.70 8.03 0.77
CA ALA A 72 -12.32 6.84 1.35
C ALA A 72 -11.62 6.37 2.64
N ALA A 73 -10.30 6.51 2.72
CA ALA A 73 -9.56 6.21 3.96
C ALA A 73 -9.98 7.14 5.11
N LYS A 74 -10.08 8.45 4.87
CA LYS A 74 -10.56 9.41 5.87
C LYS A 74 -11.99 9.11 6.32
N GLU A 75 -12.87 8.82 5.36
CA GLU A 75 -14.27 8.45 5.66
C GLU A 75 -14.35 7.17 6.50
N MET A 76 -13.54 6.16 6.18
CA MET A 76 -13.45 4.93 6.95
C MET A 76 -13.02 5.18 8.39
N ILE A 77 -11.97 6.00 8.61
CA ILE A 77 -11.52 6.39 9.94
C ILE A 77 -12.64 7.11 10.71
N LEU A 78 -13.32 8.06 10.10
CA LEU A 78 -14.44 8.77 10.75
C LEU A 78 -15.56 7.82 11.17
N ARG A 79 -15.92 6.86 10.31
CA ARG A 79 -16.96 5.87 10.63
C ARG A 79 -16.55 4.92 11.75
N ILE A 80 -15.28 4.52 11.79
CA ILE A 80 -14.74 3.68 12.88
C ILE A 80 -14.73 4.48 14.19
N SER A 81 -14.26 5.74 14.16
CA SER A 81 -14.23 6.61 15.34
C SER A 81 -15.62 6.89 15.91
N ALA A 82 -16.65 6.95 15.08
CA ALA A 82 -18.03 7.12 15.52
C ALA A 82 -18.60 5.86 16.22
N GLN A 83 -18.03 4.70 15.96
CA GLN A 83 -18.47 3.43 16.56
C GLN A 83 -17.63 3.03 17.79
N LEU A 84 -16.42 3.58 17.92
CA LEU A 84 -15.47 3.20 18.96
C LEU A 84 -14.88 4.43 19.64
N PRO A 85 -14.95 4.54 20.98
CA PRO A 85 -14.29 5.61 21.74
C PRO A 85 -12.79 5.35 21.91
N ILE A 86 -12.06 5.22 20.78
CA ILE A 86 -10.64 4.86 20.77
C ILE A 86 -9.79 5.92 20.06
N ASN A 87 -8.49 5.96 20.39
CA ASN A 87 -7.54 6.75 19.65
C ASN A 87 -7.21 6.09 18.30
N THR A 88 -7.59 6.74 17.22
CA THR A 88 -7.42 6.22 15.85
C THR A 88 -6.03 6.47 15.26
N ARG A 89 -5.15 7.25 15.92
CA ARG A 89 -3.81 7.59 15.39
C ARG A 89 -2.90 6.38 15.15
N GLY A 90 -3.09 5.31 15.92
CA GLY A 90 -2.32 4.06 15.78
C GLY A 90 -2.82 3.11 14.69
N MET A 91 -4.02 3.33 14.17
CA MET A 91 -4.68 2.41 13.25
C MET A 91 -3.99 2.34 11.88
N TRP A 92 -3.99 1.16 11.28
CA TRP A 92 -3.48 0.94 9.92
C TRP A 92 -4.62 1.01 8.90
N VAL A 93 -5.18 2.21 8.75
CA VAL A 93 -6.24 2.50 7.77
C VAL A 93 -5.71 3.51 6.76
N GLY A 94 -5.75 3.17 5.47
CA GLY A 94 -5.18 4.04 4.44
C GLY A 94 -5.23 3.45 3.04
N THR A 95 -4.59 4.16 2.11
CA THR A 95 -4.31 3.61 0.77
C THR A 95 -3.08 2.69 0.81
N PHE A 96 -2.96 1.78 -0.16
CA PHE A 96 -1.76 0.93 -0.27
C PHE A 96 -0.48 1.75 -0.20
N HIS A 97 -0.33 2.76 -1.04
CA HIS A 97 0.86 3.61 -1.06
C HIS A 97 1.09 4.35 0.27
N GLY A 98 0.02 4.90 0.86
CA GLY A 98 0.10 5.60 2.15
C GLY A 98 0.55 4.69 3.28
N LEU A 99 0.04 3.46 3.33
CA LEU A 99 0.41 2.46 4.33
C LEU A 99 1.83 1.93 4.12
N CYS A 100 2.24 1.69 2.86
CA CYS A 100 3.61 1.33 2.52
C CYS A 100 4.60 2.43 2.91
N ASN A 101 4.30 3.69 2.62
CA ASN A 101 5.12 4.82 3.06
C ASN A 101 5.25 4.88 4.58
N ARG A 102 4.14 4.73 5.32
CA ARG A 102 4.16 4.69 6.79
C ARG A 102 4.98 3.52 7.31
N PHE A 103 4.86 2.34 6.70
CA PHE A 103 5.62 1.16 7.04
C PHE A 103 7.12 1.37 6.81
N LEU A 104 7.51 1.84 5.63
CA LEU A 104 8.90 2.09 5.29
C LEU A 104 9.53 3.18 6.16
N LYS A 105 8.79 4.24 6.53
CA LYS A 105 9.26 5.25 7.47
C LYS A 105 9.53 4.68 8.87
N LYS A 106 8.75 3.70 9.31
CA LYS A 106 8.95 3.02 10.58
C LYS A 106 10.15 2.06 10.53
N HIS A 107 10.39 1.43 9.38
CA HIS A 107 11.40 0.40 9.16
C HIS A 107 12.46 0.83 8.15
N TYR A 108 12.81 2.11 8.13
CA TYR A 108 13.68 2.69 7.10
C TYR A 108 15.07 2.03 7.06
N LYS A 109 15.63 1.65 8.20
CA LYS A 109 16.93 0.97 8.29
C LYS A 109 16.90 -0.40 7.61
N ASP A 110 15.86 -1.18 7.88
CA ASP A 110 15.72 -2.51 7.30
C ASP A 110 15.42 -2.44 5.78
N ALA A 111 14.89 -1.31 5.32
CA ALA A 111 14.58 -1.05 3.91
C ALA A 111 15.73 -0.38 3.13
N ASP A 112 16.91 -0.22 3.74
CA ASP A 112 18.06 0.52 3.17
C ASP A 112 17.65 1.91 2.67
N LEU A 113 16.87 2.63 3.48
CA LEU A 113 16.42 3.98 3.21
C LEU A 113 16.96 4.97 4.24
N PRO A 114 17.26 6.22 3.85
CA PRO A 114 17.51 7.26 4.84
C PRO A 114 16.26 7.55 5.66
N GLN A 115 16.43 7.99 6.90
CA GLN A 115 15.32 8.28 7.82
C GLN A 115 14.28 9.24 7.25
N PHE A 116 14.73 10.21 6.45
CA PHE A 116 13.88 11.25 5.85
C PHE A 116 13.83 11.11 4.32
N PHE A 117 13.66 9.88 3.83
CA PHE A 117 13.50 9.69 2.39
C PHE A 117 12.25 10.41 1.84
N GLN A 118 12.36 10.88 0.61
CA GLN A 118 11.29 11.60 -0.07
C GLN A 118 10.70 10.76 -1.21
N ILE A 119 9.46 11.07 -1.56
CA ILE A 119 8.76 10.40 -2.66
C ILE A 119 8.66 11.40 -3.81
N LEU A 120 9.21 10.99 -4.95
CA LEU A 120 9.12 11.74 -6.19
C LEU A 120 7.69 11.65 -6.73
N ASP A 121 7.14 12.78 -7.14
CA ASP A 121 5.96 12.78 -7.98
C ASP A 121 6.30 12.37 -9.44
N SER A 122 5.27 12.24 -10.28
CA SER A 122 5.46 11.79 -11.67
C SER A 122 6.30 12.76 -12.50
N ALA A 123 6.26 14.07 -12.21
CA ALA A 123 7.05 15.07 -12.92
C ALA A 123 8.52 15.01 -12.49
N ASP A 124 8.77 14.89 -11.20
CA ASP A 124 10.10 14.73 -10.63
C ASP A 124 10.75 13.42 -11.08
N GLN A 125 10.00 12.31 -11.09
CA GLN A 125 10.47 11.02 -11.60
C GLN A 125 10.88 11.12 -13.06
N LYS A 126 10.05 11.75 -13.92
CA LYS A 126 10.38 11.98 -15.33
C LYS A 126 11.65 12.83 -15.47
N SER A 127 11.79 13.88 -14.67
CA SER A 127 12.97 14.75 -14.68
C SER A 127 14.24 14.01 -14.24
N ALA A 128 14.13 13.11 -13.26
CA ALA A 128 15.23 12.24 -12.83
C ALA A 128 15.68 11.30 -13.95
N ILE A 129 14.71 10.65 -14.64
CA ILE A 129 14.99 9.76 -15.77
C ILE A 129 15.67 10.53 -16.91
N LYS A 130 15.20 11.73 -17.26
CA LYS A 130 15.84 12.57 -18.29
C LYS A 130 17.28 12.90 -17.94
N ARG A 131 17.58 13.16 -16.67
CA ARG A 131 18.97 13.40 -16.22
C ARG A 131 19.86 12.17 -16.42
N VAL A 132 19.36 10.97 -16.08
CA VAL A 132 20.06 9.70 -16.33
C VAL A 132 20.32 9.51 -17.83
N MET A 133 19.28 9.67 -18.66
CA MET A 133 19.39 9.54 -20.12
C MET A 133 20.42 10.51 -20.70
N LYS A 134 20.42 11.77 -20.25
CA LYS A 134 21.41 12.77 -20.68
C LYS A 134 22.84 12.38 -20.28
N GLN A 135 23.05 11.88 -19.07
CA GLN A 135 24.36 11.40 -18.61
C GLN A 135 24.88 10.20 -19.41
N MET A 136 23.96 9.39 -19.95
CA MET A 136 24.26 8.21 -20.79
C MET A 136 24.30 8.56 -22.29
N ASN A 137 24.20 9.84 -22.67
CA ASN A 137 24.13 10.30 -24.05
C ASN A 137 23.03 9.60 -24.87
N VAL A 138 21.88 9.32 -24.26
CA VAL A 138 20.74 8.70 -24.93
C VAL A 138 19.94 9.77 -25.68
N ASN A 139 19.73 9.57 -26.97
CA ASN A 139 18.90 10.46 -27.78
C ASN A 139 17.40 10.24 -27.44
N GLU A 140 16.74 11.30 -26.94
CA GLU A 140 15.31 11.26 -26.53
C GLU A 140 14.37 11.13 -27.74
N ASP A 141 14.81 11.46 -28.96
CA ASP A 141 14.03 11.27 -30.18
C ASP A 141 13.93 9.79 -30.57
N LEU A 142 14.97 9.00 -30.27
CA LEU A 142 15.02 7.56 -30.53
C LEU A 142 14.43 6.74 -29.39
N LEU A 143 14.55 7.23 -28.16
CA LEU A 143 14.03 6.57 -26.98
C LEU A 143 13.37 7.60 -26.05
N PRO A 144 12.06 7.86 -26.21
CA PRO A 144 11.34 8.86 -25.42
C PRO A 144 11.36 8.58 -23.92
N SER A 145 11.65 9.59 -23.11
CA SER A 145 11.68 9.47 -21.63
C SER A 145 10.37 8.96 -21.04
N LYS A 146 9.24 9.21 -21.71
CA LYS A 146 7.92 8.69 -21.32
C LYS A 146 7.85 7.18 -21.43
N GLU A 147 8.42 6.59 -22.48
CA GLU A 147 8.47 5.13 -22.65
C GLU A 147 9.36 4.47 -21.62
N VAL A 148 10.52 5.09 -21.33
CA VAL A 148 11.44 4.61 -20.28
C VAL A 148 10.77 4.67 -18.92
N LEU A 149 10.05 5.76 -18.61
CA LEU A 149 9.29 5.90 -17.38
C LEU A 149 8.23 4.80 -17.24
N TYR A 150 7.46 4.57 -18.31
CA TYR A 150 6.45 3.50 -18.34
C TYR A 150 7.09 2.13 -18.12
N PHE A 151 8.17 1.83 -18.85
CA PHE A 151 8.92 0.59 -18.69
C PHE A 151 9.41 0.36 -17.25
N ILE A 152 9.99 1.38 -16.63
CA ILE A 152 10.49 1.29 -15.24
C ILE A 152 9.33 1.03 -14.27
N ASN A 153 8.23 1.78 -14.38
CA ASN A 153 7.10 1.63 -13.47
C ASN A 153 6.44 0.25 -13.62
N THR A 154 6.21 -0.21 -14.85
CA THR A 154 5.64 -1.55 -15.10
C THR A 154 6.50 -2.65 -14.47
N ASN A 155 7.82 -2.63 -14.68
CA ASN A 155 8.70 -3.62 -14.06
C ASN A 155 8.67 -3.56 -12.52
N LYS A 156 8.67 -2.36 -11.93
CA LYS A 156 8.56 -2.21 -10.48
C LYS A 156 7.24 -2.74 -9.93
N GLU A 157 6.13 -2.50 -10.62
CA GLU A 157 4.80 -3.01 -10.26
C GLU A 157 4.72 -4.54 -10.33
N GLU A 158 5.45 -5.16 -11.27
CA GLU A 158 5.61 -6.61 -11.38
C GLU A 158 6.63 -7.18 -10.37
N GLY A 159 7.27 -6.35 -9.59
CA GLY A 159 8.26 -6.78 -8.59
C GLY A 159 9.68 -6.99 -9.13
N ILE A 160 9.95 -6.57 -10.37
CA ILE A 160 11.21 -6.82 -11.09
C ILE A 160 12.15 -5.62 -10.94
N ARG A 161 13.36 -5.84 -10.44
CA ARG A 161 14.46 -4.86 -10.40
C ARG A 161 15.21 -4.81 -11.73
N SER A 162 15.96 -3.72 -11.96
CA SER A 162 16.81 -3.60 -13.16
C SER A 162 17.77 -4.79 -13.33
N ALA A 163 18.35 -5.28 -12.25
CA ALA A 163 19.25 -6.43 -12.27
C ALA A 163 18.55 -7.74 -12.72
N GLU A 164 17.28 -7.91 -12.37
CA GLU A 164 16.48 -9.12 -12.63
C GLU A 164 15.83 -9.10 -14.02
N PHE A 165 15.72 -7.92 -14.65
CA PHE A 165 15.15 -7.80 -15.98
C PHE A 165 16.01 -8.46 -17.04
N LYS A 166 15.43 -9.36 -17.84
CA LYS A 166 16.11 -10.04 -18.94
C LYS A 166 15.89 -9.25 -20.25
N ALA A 167 16.93 -8.58 -20.71
CA ALA A 167 16.90 -7.87 -21.98
C ALA A 167 17.08 -8.84 -23.15
N PHE A 168 16.35 -8.63 -24.23
CA PHE A 168 16.31 -9.51 -25.40
C PHE A 168 16.76 -8.82 -26.71
N ASP A 169 16.80 -7.49 -26.74
CA ASP A 169 17.27 -6.67 -27.86
C ASP A 169 18.06 -5.45 -27.36
N ASP A 170 18.61 -4.66 -28.27
CA ASP A 170 19.45 -3.50 -27.90
C ASP A 170 18.64 -2.37 -27.25
N ILE A 171 17.38 -2.20 -27.62
CA ILE A 171 16.49 -1.21 -27.00
C ILE A 171 16.19 -1.61 -25.56
N SER A 172 15.85 -2.87 -25.32
CA SER A 172 15.58 -3.37 -23.96
C SER A 172 16.84 -3.39 -23.08
N LYS A 173 18.04 -3.65 -23.66
CA LYS A 173 19.32 -3.48 -22.96
C LYS A 173 19.51 -2.03 -22.51
N LYS A 174 19.24 -1.07 -23.42
CA LYS A 174 19.37 0.36 -23.13
C LYS A 174 18.38 0.81 -22.06
N LYS A 175 17.11 0.37 -22.14
CA LYS A 175 16.11 0.62 -21.10
C LYS A 175 16.54 0.04 -19.74
N LYS A 176 17.13 -1.15 -19.73
CA LYS A 176 17.70 -1.76 -18.50
C LYS A 176 18.82 -0.93 -17.90
N GLU A 177 19.76 -0.43 -18.72
CA GLU A 177 20.85 0.43 -18.27
C GLU A 177 20.32 1.72 -17.62
N ILE A 178 19.33 2.37 -18.26
CA ILE A 178 18.70 3.58 -17.73
C ILE A 178 17.96 3.27 -16.43
N TYR A 179 17.27 2.13 -16.35
CA TYR A 179 16.60 1.69 -15.13
C TYR A 179 17.60 1.53 -13.98
N ASN A 180 18.71 0.84 -14.20
CA ASN A 180 19.79 0.69 -13.21
C ASN A 180 20.38 2.04 -12.78
N GLY A 181 20.64 2.93 -13.72
CA GLY A 181 21.09 4.30 -13.45
C GLY A 181 20.10 5.09 -12.60
N SER A 182 18.80 4.96 -12.89
CA SER A 182 17.72 5.59 -12.14
C SER A 182 17.64 5.05 -10.71
N GLU A 183 17.69 3.73 -10.50
CA GLU A 183 17.72 3.11 -9.17
C GLU A 183 18.92 3.62 -8.35
N SER A 184 20.09 3.67 -8.96
CA SER A 184 21.33 4.16 -8.31
C SER A 184 21.25 5.64 -7.92
N GLN A 185 20.71 6.49 -8.79
CA GLN A 185 20.52 7.91 -8.47
C GLN A 185 19.49 8.12 -7.36
N CYS A 186 18.35 7.43 -7.42
CA CYS A 186 17.32 7.51 -6.39
C CYS A 186 17.86 7.08 -5.02
N LEU A 187 18.63 6.00 -4.97
CA LEU A 187 19.26 5.53 -3.74
C LEU A 187 20.23 6.56 -3.16
N LYS A 188 21.12 7.13 -3.98
CA LYS A 188 22.08 8.18 -3.56
C LYS A 188 21.37 9.45 -3.07
N ALA A 189 20.29 9.84 -3.72
CA ALA A 189 19.52 11.02 -3.35
C ALA A 189 18.56 10.80 -2.17
N GLY A 190 18.40 9.56 -1.71
CA GLY A 190 17.45 9.22 -0.65
C GLY A 190 15.99 9.45 -1.06
N VAL A 191 15.66 9.20 -2.33
CA VAL A 191 14.32 9.39 -2.88
C VAL A 191 13.81 8.08 -3.50
N GLY A 192 12.49 7.95 -3.60
CA GLY A 192 11.83 6.86 -4.30
C GLY A 192 10.57 7.35 -5.01
N ASP A 193 10.10 6.63 -5.99
CA ASP A 193 8.82 6.86 -6.64
C ASP A 193 7.69 6.01 -5.99
N PHE A 194 6.46 6.20 -6.44
CA PHE A 194 5.31 5.46 -5.89
C PHE A 194 5.42 3.95 -6.10
N ALA A 195 5.90 3.49 -7.26
CA ALA A 195 6.10 2.07 -7.53
C ALA A 195 7.18 1.46 -6.62
N GLU A 196 8.23 2.24 -6.30
CA GLU A 196 9.29 1.88 -5.37
C GLU A 196 8.78 1.58 -3.96
N LEU A 197 7.79 2.32 -3.47
CA LEU A 197 7.20 2.07 -2.14
C LEU A 197 6.63 0.66 -2.03
N LEU A 198 5.85 0.24 -3.03
CA LEU A 198 5.24 -1.09 -3.06
C LEU A 198 6.31 -2.17 -3.19
N LEU A 199 7.24 -1.98 -4.13
CA LEU A 199 8.32 -2.93 -4.39
C LEU A 199 9.20 -3.17 -3.15
N ARG A 200 9.59 -2.12 -2.44
CA ARG A 200 10.39 -2.23 -1.20
C ARG A 200 9.63 -2.92 -0.09
N CYS A 201 8.37 -2.59 0.13
CA CYS A 201 7.54 -3.28 1.11
C CYS A 201 7.42 -4.79 0.82
N LEU A 202 7.21 -5.16 -0.44
CA LEU A 202 7.14 -6.56 -0.87
C LEU A 202 8.45 -7.31 -0.57
N ARG A 203 9.60 -6.71 -0.90
CA ARG A 203 10.92 -7.33 -0.72
C ARG A 203 11.30 -7.44 0.75
N GLN A 204 10.99 -6.45 1.56
CA GLN A 204 11.25 -6.49 2.99
C GLN A 204 10.47 -7.62 3.68
N ARG A 205 9.21 -7.84 3.28
CA ARG A 205 8.42 -8.97 3.78
C ARG A 205 9.08 -10.32 3.45
N LYS A 206 9.60 -10.48 2.21
CA LYS A 206 10.29 -11.72 1.81
C LYS A 206 11.58 -11.96 2.62
N SER A 207 12.35 -10.92 2.89
CA SER A 207 13.59 -11.04 3.68
C SER A 207 13.33 -11.35 5.15
N SER A 208 12.25 -10.83 5.73
CA SER A 208 11.87 -11.10 7.12
C SER A 208 11.36 -12.53 7.30
N SER A 209 10.59 -13.08 6.36
CA SER A 209 10.14 -14.47 6.41
C SER A 209 11.29 -15.47 6.24
N ALA A 210 12.33 -15.13 5.47
CA ALA A 210 13.51 -15.97 5.31
C ALA A 210 14.44 -16.00 6.53
N LYS A 211 14.33 -15.01 7.44
CA LYS A 211 15.10 -14.98 8.70
C LYS A 211 14.40 -15.68 9.86
N SER A 212 13.15 -16.10 9.69
CA SER A 212 12.32 -16.76 10.71
C SER A 212 12.24 -18.29 10.53
N THR A 213 12.97 -18.84 9.54
CA THR A 213 13.15 -20.27 9.28
C THR A 213 14.57 -20.67 9.62
#